data_d8c29a2baec2780ea55a956695a30b3b
#
_entry.id   d8c29a2baec2780ea55a956695a30b3b
#
_cell.length_a   1.000
_cell.length_b   1.000
_cell.length_c   1.000
_cell.angle_alpha   90.00
_cell.angle_beta   90.00
_cell.angle_gamma   90.00
#
_symmetry.space_group_name_H-M   'P 1'
#
loop_
_entity.id
_entity.type
_entity.pdbx_description
1 polymer ?
#
loop_
_entity_poly.entity_id
_entity_poly.type
_entity_poly.pdbx_seq_one_letter_code
_entity_poly.pdbx_strand_id
1 'polypeptide(L)'
;HWFGTDQLGRDIWARAWYGTRNSFLLGFCIALSDVGIGMVAGALWGYNRKLDPFMIELYNVMTNIPSTVYLVLLAYIMNTSYLTLFISMASRGWIVEARFFRNRILSIRDSEYNIASKCLGSSTWRIVTKNIIPQIISLIIMEAALCIPYSIGNEVFLGFVGVGMPVDAITLGNIVNLGRESFTQHPYQMLLP
;
A
#
# COMPACT_ATOMS: atom_id res chain seq x y z
N HIS A 1 22.81 -8.39 24.33
CA HIS A 1 21.46 -8.45 23.75
C HIS A 1 20.53 -7.54 24.56
N TRP A 2 20.15 -6.42 23.99
CA TRP A 2 19.36 -5.40 24.70
C TRP A 2 17.95 -5.87 25.02
N PHE A 3 17.33 -6.65 24.13
CA PHE A 3 15.99 -7.23 24.29
C PHE A 3 16.03 -8.75 24.52
N GLY A 4 17.21 -9.30 24.85
CA GLY A 4 17.40 -10.75 24.99
C GLY A 4 17.45 -11.47 23.64
N THR A 5 17.24 -12.78 23.70
CA THR A 5 17.26 -13.67 22.54
C THR A 5 15.91 -14.36 22.34
N ASP A 6 15.63 -14.74 21.10
CA ASP A 6 14.49 -15.61 20.78
C ASP A 6 14.77 -17.07 21.17
N GLN A 7 13.81 -17.97 20.94
CA GLN A 7 13.92 -19.40 21.26
C GLN A 7 15.09 -20.09 20.53
N LEU A 8 15.59 -19.51 19.45
CA LEU A 8 16.73 -20.01 18.68
C LEU A 8 18.04 -19.32 19.03
N GLY A 9 18.08 -18.55 20.13
CA GLY A 9 19.27 -17.82 20.58
C GLY A 9 19.65 -16.60 19.75
N ARG A 10 18.76 -16.13 18.86
CA ARG A 10 19.03 -14.99 17.98
C ARG A 10 18.66 -13.70 18.68
N ASP A 11 19.46 -12.64 18.47
CA ASP A 11 19.26 -11.32 19.09
C ASP A 11 17.99 -10.63 18.57
N ILE A 12 17.04 -10.37 19.46
CA ILE A 12 15.74 -9.73 19.12
C ILE A 12 15.93 -8.29 18.67
N TRP A 13 16.84 -7.53 19.29
CA TRP A 13 17.12 -6.15 18.91
C TRP A 13 17.65 -6.05 17.47
N ALA A 14 18.65 -6.85 17.15
CA ALA A 14 19.20 -6.88 15.79
C ALA A 14 18.13 -7.30 14.76
N ARG A 15 17.33 -8.31 15.07
CA ARG A 15 16.24 -8.79 14.21
C ARG A 15 15.15 -7.76 14.03
N ALA A 16 14.78 -7.00 15.07
CA ALA A 16 13.79 -5.93 14.97
C ALA A 16 14.23 -4.86 13.97
N TRP A 17 15.50 -4.42 14.02
CA TRP A 17 16.04 -3.45 13.06
C TRP A 17 16.10 -3.99 11.62
N TYR A 18 16.55 -5.22 11.43
CA TYR A 18 16.53 -5.86 10.11
C TYR A 18 15.11 -6.07 9.59
N GLY A 19 14.19 -6.50 10.46
CA GLY A 19 12.79 -6.67 10.13
C GLY A 19 12.13 -5.35 9.74
N THR A 20 12.35 -4.28 10.52
CA THR A 20 11.87 -2.93 10.21
C THR A 20 12.37 -2.47 8.84
N ARG A 21 13.66 -2.62 8.56
CA ARG A 21 14.23 -2.26 7.27
C ARG A 21 13.54 -3.01 6.12
N ASN A 22 13.37 -4.32 6.23
CA ASN A 22 12.82 -5.14 5.16
C ASN A 22 11.32 -4.85 4.95
N SER A 23 10.53 -4.78 6.03
CA SER A 23 9.11 -4.44 5.97
C SER A 23 8.90 -3.00 5.48
N PHE A 24 9.75 -2.04 5.88
CA PHE A 24 9.70 -0.67 5.38
C PHE A 24 10.00 -0.59 3.89
N LEU A 25 11.04 -1.28 3.39
CA LEU A 25 11.35 -1.31 1.97
C LEU A 25 10.22 -1.92 1.15
N LEU A 26 9.62 -3.01 1.62
CA LEU A 26 8.46 -3.61 0.97
C LEU A 26 7.29 -2.63 0.94
N GLY A 27 6.94 -2.04 2.08
CA GLY A 27 5.87 -1.04 2.20
C GLY A 27 6.09 0.19 1.33
N PHE A 28 7.34 0.66 1.23
CA PHE A 28 7.72 1.77 0.36
C PHE A 28 7.54 1.44 -1.13
N CYS A 29 7.95 0.24 -1.56
CA CYS A 29 7.74 -0.20 -2.94
C CYS A 29 6.25 -0.32 -3.28
N ILE A 30 5.43 -0.84 -2.35
CA ILE A 30 3.97 -0.93 -2.51
C ILE A 30 3.38 0.47 -2.61
N ALA A 31 3.73 1.38 -1.68
CA ALA A 31 3.24 2.75 -1.69
C ALA A 31 3.59 3.49 -3.00
N LEU A 32 4.81 3.33 -3.49
CA LEU A 32 5.24 3.93 -4.75
C LEU A 32 4.44 3.38 -5.94
N SER A 33 4.16 2.07 -5.95
CA SER A 33 3.34 1.41 -6.97
C SER A 33 1.88 1.87 -6.89
N ASP A 34 1.25 1.77 -5.72
CA ASP A 34 -0.18 2.04 -5.53
C ASP A 34 -0.51 3.51 -5.78
N VAL A 35 0.25 4.42 -5.18
CA VAL A 35 0.06 5.86 -5.36
C VAL A 35 0.45 6.30 -6.76
N GLY A 36 1.56 5.77 -7.31
CA GLY A 36 2.01 6.10 -8.66
C GLY A 36 1.01 5.68 -9.74
N ILE A 37 0.61 4.41 -9.73
CA ILE A 37 -0.39 3.88 -10.69
C ILE A 37 -1.76 4.52 -10.41
N GLY A 38 -2.14 4.62 -9.14
CA GLY A 38 -3.41 5.22 -8.72
C GLY A 38 -3.55 6.67 -9.15
N MET A 39 -2.49 7.47 -9.03
CA MET A 39 -2.48 8.86 -9.49
C MET A 39 -2.69 8.96 -11.00
N VAL A 40 -1.97 8.17 -11.79
CA VAL A 40 -2.11 8.17 -13.26
C VAL A 40 -3.50 7.70 -13.67
N ALA A 41 -3.95 6.56 -13.12
CA ALA A 41 -5.28 6.02 -13.39
C ALA A 41 -6.40 6.96 -12.93
N GLY A 42 -6.27 7.55 -11.74
CA GLY A 42 -7.20 8.53 -11.18
C GLY A 42 -7.26 9.82 -11.99
N ALA A 43 -6.13 10.28 -12.54
CA ALA A 43 -6.10 11.44 -13.41
C ALA A 43 -6.83 11.17 -14.75
N LEU A 44 -6.58 10.02 -15.36
CA LEU A 44 -7.28 9.61 -16.58
C LEU A 44 -8.78 9.42 -16.33
N TRP A 45 -9.13 8.79 -15.23
CA TRP A 45 -10.52 8.57 -14.82
C TRP A 45 -11.24 9.89 -14.52
N GLY A 46 -10.65 10.77 -13.69
CA GLY A 46 -11.24 12.04 -13.29
C GLY A 46 -11.43 13.02 -14.43
N TYR A 47 -10.56 12.96 -15.44
CA TYR A 47 -10.65 13.86 -16.59
C TYR A 47 -11.54 13.33 -17.71
N ASN A 48 -11.62 12.02 -17.94
CA ASN A 48 -12.39 11.39 -19.00
C ASN A 48 -13.71 10.81 -18.49
N ARG A 49 -14.81 11.53 -18.70
CA ARG A 49 -16.16 11.10 -18.29
C ARG A 49 -16.60 9.76 -18.91
N LYS A 50 -16.04 9.36 -20.05
CA LYS A 50 -16.39 8.09 -20.70
C LYS A 50 -15.85 6.86 -19.98
N LEU A 51 -14.77 7.04 -19.20
CA LEU A 51 -14.19 5.97 -18.38
C LEU A 51 -14.96 5.75 -17.07
N ASP A 52 -15.79 6.69 -16.68
CA ASP A 52 -16.44 6.70 -15.36
C ASP A 52 -17.28 5.45 -15.09
N PRO A 53 -18.21 5.01 -15.97
CA PRO A 53 -19.01 3.81 -15.69
C PRO A 53 -18.17 2.56 -15.55
N PHE A 54 -17.18 2.38 -16.44
CA PHE A 54 -16.28 1.22 -16.39
C PHE A 54 -15.42 1.19 -15.13
N MET A 55 -14.80 2.30 -14.78
CA MET A 55 -13.90 2.39 -13.63
C MET A 55 -14.66 2.31 -12.29
N ILE A 56 -15.88 2.83 -12.22
CA ILE A 56 -16.75 2.65 -11.06
C ILE A 56 -17.05 1.18 -10.84
N GLU A 57 -17.44 0.47 -11.90
CA GLU A 57 -17.75 -0.95 -11.80
C GLU A 57 -16.53 -1.78 -11.44
N LEU A 58 -15.39 -1.51 -12.06
CA LEU A 58 -14.11 -2.15 -11.70
C LEU A 58 -13.78 -1.91 -10.22
N TYR A 59 -13.90 -0.67 -9.74
CA TYR A 59 -13.69 -0.35 -8.33
C TYR A 59 -14.66 -1.16 -7.44
N ASN A 60 -15.96 -1.19 -7.77
CA ASN A 60 -16.97 -1.91 -6.99
C ASN A 60 -16.64 -3.41 -6.92
N VAL A 61 -16.32 -4.03 -8.05
CA VAL A 61 -15.92 -5.45 -8.08
C VAL A 61 -14.71 -5.70 -7.19
N MET A 62 -13.67 -4.89 -7.35
CA MET A 62 -12.43 -5.05 -6.58
C MET A 62 -12.61 -4.79 -5.07
N THR A 63 -13.48 -3.86 -4.67
CA THR A 63 -13.64 -3.48 -3.27
C THR A 63 -14.68 -4.31 -2.53
N ASN A 64 -15.62 -4.95 -3.23
CA ASN A 64 -16.60 -5.86 -2.64
C ASN A 64 -15.97 -7.14 -2.08
N ILE A 65 -14.81 -7.55 -2.60
CA ILE A 65 -14.05 -8.65 -2.02
C ILE A 65 -13.29 -8.14 -0.79
N PRO A 66 -13.45 -8.72 0.40
CA PRO A 66 -12.65 -8.32 1.57
C PRO A 66 -11.16 -8.41 1.28
N SER A 67 -10.41 -7.34 1.62
CA SER A 67 -8.97 -7.26 1.32
C SER A 67 -8.17 -8.41 1.91
N THR A 68 -8.47 -8.77 3.15
CA THR A 68 -7.81 -9.85 3.87
C THR A 68 -8.01 -11.20 3.18
N VAL A 69 -9.23 -11.50 2.72
CA VAL A 69 -9.54 -12.75 1.99
C VAL A 69 -8.76 -12.80 0.68
N TYR A 70 -8.76 -11.69 -0.07
CA TYR A 70 -8.01 -11.58 -1.32
C TYR A 70 -6.51 -11.81 -1.13
N LEU A 71 -5.91 -11.16 -0.13
CA LEU A 71 -4.48 -11.27 0.17
C LEU A 71 -4.09 -12.69 0.60
N VAL A 72 -4.88 -13.31 1.50
CA VAL A 72 -4.64 -14.69 1.96
C VAL A 72 -4.72 -15.67 0.81
N LEU A 73 -5.70 -15.51 -0.08
CA LEU A 73 -5.92 -16.41 -1.21
C LEU A 73 -4.78 -16.33 -2.22
N LEU A 74 -4.32 -15.12 -2.55
CA LEU A 74 -3.18 -14.93 -3.44
C LEU A 74 -1.86 -15.43 -2.83
N ALA A 75 -1.61 -15.14 -1.55
CA ALA A 75 -0.44 -15.62 -0.85
C ALA A 75 -0.39 -17.17 -0.81
N TYR A 76 -1.54 -17.81 -0.65
CA TYR A 76 -1.65 -19.28 -0.68
C TYR A 76 -1.37 -19.88 -2.06
N ILE A 77 -1.91 -19.28 -3.14
CA ILE A 77 -1.76 -19.79 -4.51
C ILE A 77 -0.34 -19.59 -5.05
N MET A 78 0.28 -18.43 -4.75
CA MET A 78 1.54 -18.01 -5.39
C MET A 78 2.80 -18.43 -4.65
N ASN A 79 2.72 -19.14 -3.54
CA ASN A 79 3.84 -19.38 -2.61
C ASN A 79 4.45 -18.08 -2.07
N THR A 80 4.59 -17.98 -0.77
CA THR A 80 4.98 -16.72 -0.11
C THR A 80 6.43 -16.32 -0.39
N SER A 81 6.59 -15.13 -0.94
CA SER A 81 7.87 -14.45 -1.18
C SER A 81 7.66 -12.93 -1.10
N TYR A 82 8.74 -12.14 -1.03
CA TYR A 82 8.65 -10.68 -1.12
C TYR A 82 7.93 -10.22 -2.39
N LEU A 83 8.22 -10.88 -3.52
CA LEU A 83 7.59 -10.56 -4.80
C LEU A 83 6.09 -10.89 -4.79
N THR A 84 5.70 -12.02 -4.22
CA THR A 84 4.28 -12.41 -4.09
C THR A 84 3.51 -11.44 -3.23
N LEU A 85 4.06 -11.03 -2.08
CA LEU A 85 3.42 -10.04 -1.21
C LEU A 85 3.30 -8.69 -1.93
N PHE A 86 4.35 -8.25 -2.61
CA PHE A 86 4.31 -7.02 -3.40
C PHE A 86 3.21 -7.08 -4.47
N ILE A 87 3.18 -8.13 -5.30
CA ILE A 87 2.18 -8.29 -6.37
C ILE A 87 0.76 -8.37 -5.79
N SER A 88 0.57 -9.14 -4.70
CA SER A 88 -0.75 -9.31 -4.07
C SER A 88 -1.31 -7.99 -3.56
N MET A 89 -0.48 -7.16 -2.93
CA MET A 89 -0.90 -5.86 -2.40
C MET A 89 -1.05 -4.83 -3.52
N ALA A 90 -0.06 -4.69 -4.39
CA ALA A 90 -0.06 -3.70 -5.47
C ALA A 90 -1.11 -3.98 -6.55
N SER A 91 -1.51 -5.24 -6.77
CA SER A 91 -2.55 -5.57 -7.76
C SER A 91 -3.91 -4.94 -7.45
N ARG A 92 -4.17 -4.59 -6.18
CA ARG A 92 -5.44 -4.05 -5.72
C ARG A 92 -5.34 -2.62 -5.20
N GLY A 93 -4.23 -2.26 -4.55
CA GLY A 93 -4.08 -0.96 -3.86
C GLY A 93 -4.30 0.22 -4.79
N TRP A 94 -3.74 0.16 -6.00
CA TRP A 94 -3.83 1.24 -6.98
C TRP A 94 -5.27 1.68 -7.32
N ILE A 95 -6.28 0.78 -7.27
CA ILE A 95 -7.65 1.16 -7.65
C ILE A 95 -8.33 2.03 -6.59
N VAL A 96 -7.99 1.81 -5.32
CA VAL A 96 -8.46 2.62 -4.19
C VAL A 96 -7.87 4.02 -4.30
N GLU A 97 -6.56 4.11 -4.54
CA GLU A 97 -5.85 5.35 -4.78
C GLU A 97 -6.37 6.09 -6.02
N ALA A 98 -6.64 5.35 -7.11
CA ALA A 98 -7.21 5.92 -8.33
C ALA A 98 -8.56 6.61 -8.06
N ARG A 99 -9.43 5.99 -7.25
CA ARG A 99 -10.71 6.63 -6.86
C ARG A 99 -10.50 7.86 -5.99
N PHE A 100 -9.56 7.81 -5.06
CA PHE A 100 -9.22 8.95 -4.23
C PHE A 100 -8.77 10.13 -5.08
N PHE A 101 -7.78 9.93 -5.96
CA PHE A 101 -7.27 10.98 -6.85
C PHE A 101 -8.31 11.45 -7.87
N ARG A 102 -9.12 10.54 -8.42
CA ARG A 102 -10.26 10.93 -9.27
C ARG A 102 -11.17 11.94 -8.57
N ASN A 103 -11.58 11.67 -7.33
CA ASN A 103 -12.47 12.57 -6.61
C ASN A 103 -11.83 13.94 -6.36
N ARG A 104 -10.55 14.00 -6.08
CA ARG A 104 -9.79 15.24 -5.93
C ARG A 104 -9.68 16.01 -7.23
N ILE A 105 -9.41 15.32 -8.33
CA ILE A 105 -9.33 15.92 -9.66
C ILE A 105 -10.68 16.46 -10.09
N LEU A 106 -11.77 15.76 -9.84
CA LEU A 106 -13.12 16.25 -10.14
C LEU A 106 -13.45 17.55 -9.40
N SER A 107 -13.02 17.72 -8.17
CA SER A 107 -13.26 18.95 -7.39
C SER A 107 -12.50 20.18 -7.92
N ILE A 108 -11.39 19.97 -8.65
CA ILE A 108 -10.51 21.03 -9.14
C ILE A 108 -10.66 21.23 -10.65
N ARG A 109 -11.05 20.20 -11.40
CA ARG A 109 -11.09 20.18 -12.85
C ARG A 109 -11.87 21.35 -13.47
N ASP A 110 -13.02 21.65 -12.89
CA ASP A 110 -13.97 22.64 -13.42
C ASP A 110 -13.78 24.01 -12.72
N SER A 111 -12.63 24.28 -12.08
CA SER A 111 -12.31 25.59 -11.52
C SER A 111 -12.05 26.63 -12.62
N GLU A 112 -12.31 27.89 -12.30
CA GLU A 112 -12.28 29.02 -13.28
C GLU A 112 -10.95 29.11 -14.06
N TYR A 113 -9.81 28.96 -13.36
CA TYR A 113 -8.49 29.03 -14.01
C TYR A 113 -8.22 27.83 -14.95
N ASN A 114 -8.79 26.65 -14.68
CA ASN A 114 -8.69 25.49 -15.59
C ASN A 114 -9.61 25.65 -16.79
N ILE A 115 -10.80 26.21 -16.60
CA ILE A 115 -11.70 26.56 -17.69
C ILE A 115 -11.06 27.63 -18.58
N ALA A 116 -10.49 28.67 -17.99
CA ALA A 116 -9.77 29.70 -18.72
C ALA A 116 -8.60 29.15 -19.55
N SER A 117 -7.79 28.27 -18.92
CA SER A 117 -6.69 27.58 -19.62
C SER A 117 -7.17 26.74 -20.79
N LYS A 118 -8.32 26.09 -20.65
CA LYS A 118 -8.94 25.30 -21.72
C LYS A 118 -9.45 26.20 -22.87
N CYS A 119 -10.07 27.33 -22.55
CA CYS A 119 -10.52 28.32 -23.54
C CYS A 119 -9.34 28.91 -24.31
N LEU A 120 -8.18 29.05 -23.67
CA LEU A 120 -6.93 29.48 -24.33
C LEU A 120 -6.24 28.38 -25.15
N GLY A 121 -6.89 27.22 -25.34
CA GLY A 121 -6.38 26.12 -26.14
C GLY A 121 -5.36 25.20 -25.47
N SER A 122 -5.21 25.26 -24.15
CA SER A 122 -4.32 24.34 -23.45
C SER A 122 -4.80 22.90 -23.57
N SER A 123 -3.88 21.97 -23.87
CA SER A 123 -4.19 20.55 -23.94
C SER A 123 -4.55 19.99 -22.56
N THR A 124 -5.37 18.94 -22.52
CA THR A 124 -5.74 18.20 -21.32
C THR A 124 -4.53 17.80 -20.50
N TRP A 125 -3.52 17.23 -21.14
CA TRP A 125 -2.28 16.81 -20.48
C TRP A 125 -1.58 17.98 -19.78
N ARG A 126 -1.52 19.13 -20.42
CA ARG A 126 -0.93 20.33 -19.85
C ARG A 126 -1.70 20.79 -18.59
N ILE A 127 -3.05 20.81 -18.67
CA ILE A 127 -3.89 21.20 -17.52
C ILE A 127 -3.68 20.24 -16.35
N VAL A 128 -3.69 18.93 -16.61
CA VAL A 128 -3.50 17.92 -15.57
C VAL A 128 -2.12 18.06 -14.93
N THR A 129 -1.05 18.12 -15.73
CA THR A 129 0.32 18.09 -15.20
C THR A 129 0.79 19.42 -14.62
N LYS A 130 0.32 20.55 -15.13
CA LYS A 130 0.79 21.88 -14.71
C LYS A 130 -0.15 22.59 -13.74
N ASN A 131 -1.45 22.32 -13.81
CA ASN A 131 -2.42 23.00 -12.97
C ASN A 131 -2.94 22.09 -11.85
N ILE A 132 -3.32 20.83 -12.15
CA ILE A 132 -4.01 19.96 -11.19
C ILE A 132 -3.02 19.22 -10.28
N ILE A 133 -2.06 18.48 -10.85
CA ILE A 133 -1.11 17.68 -10.06
C ILE A 133 -0.36 18.53 -9.03
N PRO A 134 0.19 19.71 -9.34
CA PRO A 134 0.88 20.53 -8.35
C PRO A 134 -0.01 20.94 -7.15
N GLN A 135 -1.30 21.10 -7.35
CA GLN A 135 -2.23 21.44 -6.26
C GLN A 135 -2.54 20.28 -5.32
N ILE A 136 -2.44 19.04 -5.81
CA ILE A 136 -2.71 17.86 -5.00
C ILE A 136 -1.43 17.15 -4.52
N ILE A 137 -0.25 17.76 -4.73
CA ILE A 137 1.03 17.11 -4.38
C ILE A 137 1.13 16.79 -2.90
N SER A 138 0.61 17.65 -2.02
CA SER A 138 0.56 17.39 -0.58
C SER A 138 -0.29 16.18 -0.23
N LEU A 139 -1.38 15.96 -0.98
CA LEU A 139 -2.24 14.78 -0.82
C LEU A 139 -1.55 13.52 -1.35
N ILE A 140 -0.81 13.62 -2.46
CA ILE A 140 -0.03 12.50 -3.00
C ILE A 140 1.02 12.04 -1.98
N ILE A 141 1.74 12.98 -1.37
CA ILE A 141 2.75 12.68 -0.33
C ILE A 141 2.09 12.08 0.91
N MET A 142 0.95 12.63 1.33
CA MET A 142 0.19 12.12 2.48
C MET A 142 -0.27 10.68 2.25
N GLU A 143 -0.88 10.37 1.10
CA GLU A 143 -1.32 9.00 0.79
C GLU A 143 -0.15 8.03 0.70
N ALA A 144 0.97 8.43 0.08
CA ALA A 144 2.18 7.61 0.07
C ALA A 144 2.70 7.32 1.47
N ALA A 145 2.69 8.32 2.37
CA ALA A 145 3.10 8.14 3.75
C ALA A 145 2.15 7.23 4.55
N LEU A 146 0.84 7.27 4.30
CA LEU A 146 -0.16 6.41 4.94
C LEU A 146 -0.16 4.99 4.39
N CYS A 147 0.16 4.81 3.11
CA CYS A 147 0.23 3.50 2.47
C CYS A 147 1.32 2.60 3.07
N ILE A 148 2.45 3.17 3.52
CA ILE A 148 3.56 2.40 4.11
C ILE A 148 3.13 1.64 5.37
N PRO A 149 2.63 2.27 6.46
CA PRO A 149 2.21 1.55 7.66
C PRO A 149 1.03 0.60 7.39
N TYR A 150 0.13 0.95 6.47
CA TYR A 150 -0.94 0.04 6.04
C TYR A 150 -0.39 -1.25 5.42
N SER A 151 0.61 -1.15 4.55
CA SER A 151 1.26 -2.30 3.92
C SER A 151 2.01 -3.17 4.93
N ILE A 152 2.71 -2.56 5.89
CA ILE A 152 3.37 -3.26 6.99
C ILE A 152 2.33 -4.00 7.85
N GLY A 153 1.20 -3.36 8.18
CA GLY A 153 0.11 -4.00 8.91
C GLY A 153 -0.46 -5.23 8.20
N ASN A 154 -0.64 -5.16 6.88
CA ASN A 154 -1.07 -6.30 6.08
C ASN A 154 -0.01 -7.43 6.05
N GLU A 155 1.27 -7.10 5.95
CA GLU A 155 2.37 -8.08 6.01
C GLU A 155 2.38 -8.81 7.36
N VAL A 156 2.28 -8.07 8.46
CA VAL A 156 2.19 -8.63 9.83
C VAL A 156 0.95 -9.51 9.96
N PHE A 157 -0.20 -9.06 9.47
CA PHE A 157 -1.44 -9.84 9.48
C PHE A 157 -1.31 -11.16 8.72
N LEU A 158 -0.72 -11.16 7.52
CA LEU A 158 -0.50 -12.38 6.74
C LEU A 158 0.45 -13.35 7.47
N GLY A 159 1.49 -12.83 8.13
CA GLY A 159 2.35 -13.61 9.01
C GLY A 159 1.56 -14.25 10.15
N PHE A 160 0.67 -13.50 10.77
CA PHE A 160 -0.18 -13.98 11.86
C PHE A 160 -1.16 -15.09 11.44
N VAL A 161 -1.71 -15.01 10.23
CA VAL A 161 -2.62 -16.03 9.66
C VAL A 161 -1.86 -17.28 9.19
N GLY A 162 -0.53 -17.25 9.13
CA GLY A 162 0.31 -18.38 8.71
C GLY A 162 0.56 -18.47 7.21
N VAL A 163 0.21 -17.44 6.45
CA VAL A 163 0.50 -17.28 5.01
C VAL A 163 1.48 -16.12 4.75
N GLY A 164 2.22 -15.76 5.78
CA GLY A 164 3.27 -14.74 5.73
C GLY A 164 4.54 -15.23 5.05
N MET A 165 5.60 -14.46 5.17
CA MET A 165 6.92 -14.79 4.64
C MET A 165 7.47 -16.09 5.23
N PRO A 166 8.36 -16.83 4.50
CA PRO A 166 9.06 -17.99 5.05
C PRO A 166 9.73 -17.66 6.39
N VAL A 167 9.81 -18.64 7.29
CA VAL A 167 10.26 -18.45 8.69
C VAL A 167 11.69 -17.89 8.80
N ASP A 168 12.52 -18.14 7.80
CA ASP A 168 13.90 -17.63 7.67
C ASP A 168 13.96 -16.16 7.23
N ALA A 169 12.90 -15.64 6.63
CA ALA A 169 12.85 -14.23 6.26
C ALA A 169 12.71 -13.35 7.51
N ILE A 170 13.59 -12.34 7.62
CA ILE A 170 13.57 -11.40 8.74
C ILE A 170 12.66 -10.23 8.36
N THR A 171 11.40 -10.29 8.79
CA THR A 171 10.40 -9.23 8.65
C THR A 171 9.73 -8.98 9.99
N LEU A 172 9.08 -7.81 10.15
CA LEU A 172 8.32 -7.52 11.36
C LEU A 172 7.21 -8.55 11.59
N GLY A 173 6.51 -8.96 10.54
CA GLY A 173 5.46 -9.98 10.61
C GLY A 173 5.96 -11.31 11.17
N ASN A 174 7.11 -11.79 10.67
CA ASN A 174 7.70 -13.05 11.17
C ASN A 174 8.19 -12.93 12.61
N ILE A 175 8.78 -11.80 13.00
CA ILE A 175 9.25 -11.60 14.39
C ILE A 175 8.06 -11.62 15.35
N VAL A 176 6.99 -10.91 15.03
CA VAL A 176 5.76 -10.88 15.83
C VAL A 176 5.11 -12.26 15.89
N ASN A 177 5.06 -13.00 14.79
CA ASN A 177 4.49 -14.35 14.76
C ASN A 177 5.30 -15.34 15.62
N LEU A 178 6.62 -15.31 15.55
CA LEU A 178 7.49 -16.11 16.43
C LEU A 178 7.33 -15.71 17.90
N GLY A 179 7.25 -14.42 18.20
CA GLY A 179 6.99 -13.93 19.56
C GLY A 179 5.63 -14.38 20.12
N ARG A 180 4.62 -14.55 19.24
CA ARG A 180 3.30 -15.06 19.63
C ARG A 180 3.37 -16.49 20.19
N GLU A 181 4.19 -17.36 19.62
CA GLU A 181 4.34 -18.75 20.08
C GLU A 181 4.87 -18.83 21.52
N SER A 182 5.68 -17.86 21.93
CA SER A 182 6.25 -17.75 23.26
C SER A 182 5.51 -16.74 24.17
N PHE A 183 4.38 -16.19 23.75
CA PHE A 183 3.72 -15.07 24.42
C PHE A 183 3.37 -15.34 25.89
N THR A 184 2.96 -16.55 26.23
CA THR A 184 2.60 -16.92 27.61
C THR A 184 3.79 -16.93 28.56
N GLN A 185 5.00 -17.20 28.08
CA GLN A 185 6.23 -17.28 28.86
C GLN A 185 7.07 -16.00 28.73
N HIS A 186 7.12 -15.42 27.54
CA HIS A 186 7.98 -14.28 27.19
C HIS A 186 7.23 -13.24 26.36
N PRO A 187 6.24 -12.51 26.91
CA PRO A 187 5.40 -11.57 26.17
C PRO A 187 6.21 -10.45 25.52
N TYR A 188 7.36 -10.10 26.07
CA TYR A 188 8.23 -9.06 25.52
C TYR A 188 8.76 -9.38 24.11
N GLN A 189 8.90 -10.66 23.75
CA GLN A 189 9.36 -11.07 22.42
C GLN A 189 8.38 -10.69 21.29
N MET A 190 7.11 -10.53 21.61
CA MET A 190 6.08 -10.07 20.68
C MET A 190 5.88 -8.55 20.72
N LEU A 191 6.02 -7.93 21.90
CA LEU A 191 5.64 -6.53 22.11
C LEU A 191 6.77 -5.53 21.82
N LEU A 192 8.02 -5.96 21.86
CA LEU A 192 9.17 -5.07 21.65
C LEU A 192 9.52 -4.83 20.17
N PRO A 193 9.37 -5.78 19.24
CA PRO A 193 9.59 -5.50 17.82
C PRO A 193 8.55 -4.61 17.22
#